data_0aee967cd94f0a52bebdc3aea5e8fb0e
#
_entry.id   0aee967cd94f0a52bebdc3aea5e8fb0e
#
_cell.length_a   1.000
_cell.length_b   1.000
_cell.length_c   1.000
_cell.angle_alpha   90.00
_cell.angle_beta   90.00
_cell.angle_gamma   90.00
#
_symmetry.space_group_name_H-M   'P 1'
#
loop_
_entity.id
_entity.type
_entity.pdbx_description
1 polymer ?
#
loop_
_entity_poly.entity_id
_entity_poly.type
_entity_poly.pdbx_seq_one_letter_code
_entity_poly.pdbx_strand_id
1 'polypeptide(L)'
;MSAESKIYWGVGILSALFIAGSLLVPGEPKRSDDLPWHIEHPTRDSVRVFGLTLGESVANEAELRFKEEAIPSLFKSPDGKLIAEVFFEQVNLAGLPSKVVLTIDVPEKELQDMYERGLRMATTGSGKKITLTPEDIAHLRTWPISSLTYLPSLRVDESVFLKRFGQPAQRVQETKSGLIHWLYPQDGLDITLGNGEKPLLQYVPPRNFDLLVRPLMANGEVLK
;
A
#
# COMPACT_ATOMS: atom_id res chain seq x y z
N MET A 1 -47.41 27.81 31.76
CA MET A 1 -46.40 27.43 30.79
C MET A 1 -47.08 27.21 29.48
N SER A 2 -46.77 28.03 28.45
CA SER A 2 -47.40 27.94 27.14
C SER A 2 -46.96 26.68 26.39
N ALA A 3 -47.77 26.22 25.44
CA ALA A 3 -47.46 25.05 24.61
C ALA A 3 -46.10 25.20 23.91
N GLU A 4 -45.71 26.42 23.53
CA GLU A 4 -44.43 26.74 22.90
C GLU A 4 -43.24 26.44 23.81
N SER A 5 -43.32 26.75 25.12
CA SER A 5 -42.25 26.42 26.07
C SER A 5 -42.00 24.92 26.17
N LYS A 6 -43.02 24.09 26.07
CA LYS A 6 -42.87 22.61 26.12
C LYS A 6 -42.21 22.05 24.85
N ILE A 7 -42.44 22.69 23.68
CA ILE A 7 -41.79 22.28 22.41
C ILE A 7 -40.28 22.57 22.42
N TYR A 8 -39.89 23.74 22.90
CA TYR A 8 -38.45 24.09 23.00
C TYR A 8 -37.69 23.20 23.99
N TRP A 9 -38.34 22.82 25.10
CA TRP A 9 -37.74 21.87 26.06
C TRP A 9 -37.62 20.47 25.45
N GLY A 10 -38.60 19.99 24.70
CA GLY A 10 -38.56 18.70 24.03
C GLY A 10 -37.42 18.61 22.97
N VAL A 11 -37.28 19.67 22.15
CA VAL A 11 -36.21 19.74 21.12
C VAL A 11 -34.83 19.82 21.77
N GLY A 12 -34.69 20.59 22.86
CA GLY A 12 -33.41 20.69 23.59
C GLY A 12 -32.95 19.35 24.19
N ILE A 13 -33.87 18.58 24.77
CA ILE A 13 -33.57 17.25 25.33
C ILE A 13 -33.21 16.25 24.22
N LEU A 14 -33.94 16.24 23.10
CA LEU A 14 -33.65 15.37 21.96
C LEU A 14 -32.31 15.68 21.33
N SER A 15 -31.96 16.97 21.18
CA SER A 15 -30.64 17.37 20.69
C SER A 15 -29.50 17.00 21.64
N ALA A 16 -29.71 17.16 22.95
CA ALA A 16 -28.72 16.76 23.96
C ALA A 16 -28.50 15.25 24.00
N LEU A 17 -29.56 14.44 23.85
CA LEU A 17 -29.49 12.99 23.77
C LEU A 17 -28.79 12.53 22.47
N PHE A 18 -29.01 13.21 21.34
CA PHE A 18 -28.32 12.91 20.09
C PHE A 18 -26.82 13.22 20.16
N ILE A 19 -26.45 14.36 20.76
CA ILE A 19 -25.06 14.74 20.98
C ILE A 19 -24.38 13.76 21.96
N ALA A 20 -25.05 13.42 23.08
CA ALA A 20 -24.53 12.44 24.03
C ALA A 20 -24.40 11.04 23.40
N GLY A 21 -25.34 10.62 22.56
CA GLY A 21 -25.27 9.36 21.83
C GLY A 21 -24.13 9.31 20.81
N SER A 22 -23.85 10.43 20.13
CA SER A 22 -22.72 10.50 19.17
C SER A 22 -21.35 10.46 19.83
N LEU A 23 -21.25 10.92 21.09
CA LEU A 23 -20.02 10.83 21.90
C LEU A 23 -19.77 9.42 22.47
N LEU A 24 -20.81 8.58 22.51
CA LEU A 24 -20.73 7.20 22.99
C LEU A 24 -20.52 6.17 21.87
N VAL A 25 -20.51 6.60 20.59
CA VAL A 25 -20.11 5.71 19.50
C VAL A 25 -18.59 5.52 19.63
N PRO A 26 -18.10 4.32 20.04
CA PRO A 26 -16.68 4.06 20.06
C PRO A 26 -16.16 4.28 18.65
N GLY A 27 -15.23 5.22 18.47
CA GLY A 27 -14.46 5.28 17.23
C GLY A 27 -13.88 3.90 16.95
N GLU A 28 -13.82 3.47 15.68
CA GLU A 28 -13.16 2.20 15.35
C GLU A 28 -11.80 2.17 16.06
N PRO A 29 -11.50 1.11 16.84
CA PRO A 29 -10.23 1.03 17.54
C PRO A 29 -9.12 1.14 16.49
N LYS A 30 -8.20 2.10 16.67
CA LYS A 30 -7.00 2.22 15.82
C LYS A 30 -6.25 0.90 15.94
N ARG A 31 -6.28 0.10 14.88
CA ARG A 31 -5.54 -1.16 14.84
C ARG A 31 -4.06 -0.83 14.74
N SER A 32 -3.23 -1.48 15.54
CA SER A 32 -1.77 -1.34 15.44
C SER A 32 -1.28 -1.73 14.05
N ASP A 33 -1.94 -2.71 13.45
CA ASP A 33 -1.66 -3.24 12.11
C ASP A 33 -1.87 -2.21 10.96
N ASP A 34 -2.48 -1.03 11.23
CA ASP A 34 -2.63 0.05 10.25
C ASP A 34 -1.37 0.93 10.14
N LEU A 35 -0.35 0.68 10.95
CA LEU A 35 0.87 1.48 10.97
C LEU A 35 1.97 0.86 10.12
N PRO A 36 2.67 1.64 9.28
CA PRO A 36 3.68 1.11 8.37
C PRO A 36 4.89 0.47 9.07
N TRP A 37 5.14 0.85 10.32
CA TRP A 37 6.22 0.28 11.14
C TRP A 37 5.78 -0.89 12.03
N HIS A 38 4.51 -1.29 11.97
CA HIS A 38 4.05 -2.50 12.62
C HIS A 38 4.24 -3.67 11.67
N ILE A 39 5.45 -4.22 11.69
CA ILE A 39 5.87 -5.33 10.85
C ILE A 39 5.97 -6.57 11.72
N GLU A 40 5.26 -7.62 11.32
CA GLU A 40 5.32 -8.93 11.95
C GLU A 40 6.09 -9.90 11.07
N HIS A 41 6.78 -10.85 11.67
CA HIS A 41 7.49 -11.93 10.99
C HIS A 41 6.85 -13.27 11.34
N PRO A 42 5.78 -13.71 10.63
CA PRO A 42 5.15 -15.01 10.88
C PRO A 42 6.15 -16.15 10.75
N THR A 43 7.09 -16.04 9.83
CA THR A 43 8.27 -16.88 9.68
C THR A 43 9.50 -16.03 9.43
N ARG A 44 10.70 -16.64 9.44
CA ARG A 44 11.95 -15.92 9.14
C ARG A 44 11.97 -15.29 7.75
N ASP A 45 11.26 -15.86 6.79
CA ASP A 45 11.30 -15.49 5.37
C ASP A 45 10.00 -14.82 4.90
N SER A 46 9.07 -14.51 5.83
CA SER A 46 7.82 -13.82 5.54
C SER A 46 7.68 -12.54 6.34
N VAL A 47 6.96 -11.58 5.79
CA VAL A 47 6.61 -10.33 6.42
C VAL A 47 5.11 -10.10 6.34
N ARG A 48 4.53 -9.63 7.44
CA ARG A 48 3.14 -9.19 7.51
C ARG A 48 3.11 -7.70 7.85
N VAL A 49 2.48 -6.93 6.98
CA VAL A 49 2.30 -5.48 7.13
C VAL A 49 0.87 -5.09 6.73
N PHE A 50 0.29 -4.14 7.42
CA PHE A 50 -1.12 -3.73 7.25
C PHE A 50 -2.11 -4.91 7.33
N GLY A 51 -1.77 -5.95 8.10
CA GLY A 51 -2.58 -7.16 8.25
C GLY A 51 -2.49 -8.16 7.08
N LEU A 52 -1.64 -7.92 6.08
CA LEU A 52 -1.42 -8.79 4.92
C LEU A 52 -0.06 -9.47 4.99
N THR A 53 -0.02 -10.80 4.85
CA THR A 53 1.21 -11.59 4.80
C THR A 53 1.66 -11.72 3.34
N LEU A 54 2.81 -11.13 3.00
CA LEU A 54 3.33 -11.14 1.63
C LEU A 54 3.81 -12.54 1.23
N GLY A 55 3.40 -12.98 0.06
CA GLY A 55 3.58 -14.34 -0.45
C GLY A 55 2.48 -15.32 -0.07
N GLU A 56 1.47 -14.90 0.74
CA GLU A 56 0.37 -15.75 1.20
C GLU A 56 -0.99 -15.07 0.99
N SER A 57 -1.17 -13.84 1.53
CA SER A 57 -2.42 -13.07 1.37
C SER A 57 -2.69 -12.74 -0.08
N VAL A 58 -3.97 -12.66 -0.45
CA VAL A 58 -4.46 -12.38 -1.81
C VAL A 58 -5.16 -11.02 -1.89
N ALA A 59 -5.37 -10.50 -3.12
CA ALA A 59 -5.96 -9.17 -3.30
C ALA A 59 -7.39 -9.06 -2.74
N ASN A 60 -8.19 -10.13 -2.76
CA ASN A 60 -9.52 -10.14 -2.11
C ASN A 60 -9.44 -9.87 -0.59
N GLU A 61 -8.41 -10.37 0.09
CA GLU A 61 -8.20 -10.08 1.51
C GLU A 61 -7.85 -8.60 1.72
N ALA A 62 -7.06 -8.03 0.81
CA ALA A 62 -6.72 -6.60 0.85
C ALA A 62 -7.94 -5.70 0.64
N GLU A 63 -8.86 -6.03 -0.28
CA GLU A 63 -10.12 -5.31 -0.48
C GLU A 63 -10.97 -5.28 0.80
N LEU A 64 -11.10 -6.43 1.46
CA LEU A 64 -11.81 -6.54 2.74
C LEU A 64 -11.10 -5.75 3.85
N ARG A 65 -9.76 -5.80 3.87
CA ARG A 65 -8.94 -5.13 4.87
C ARG A 65 -8.96 -3.62 4.75
N PHE A 66 -8.88 -3.11 3.54
CA PHE A 66 -8.85 -1.67 3.25
C PHE A 66 -10.24 -1.07 3.07
N LYS A 67 -11.27 -1.90 2.95
CA LYS A 67 -12.67 -1.49 2.70
C LYS A 67 -12.79 -0.64 1.42
N GLU A 68 -11.98 -0.96 0.42
CA GLU A 68 -11.94 -0.29 -0.88
C GLU A 68 -11.84 -1.31 -1.99
N GLU A 69 -12.56 -1.07 -3.08
CA GLU A 69 -12.46 -1.90 -4.27
C GLU A 69 -11.15 -1.61 -5.00
N ALA A 70 -10.46 -2.67 -5.34
CA ALA A 70 -9.18 -2.60 -6.04
C ALA A 70 -9.35 -2.33 -7.53
N ILE A 71 -8.35 -1.68 -8.13
CA ILE A 71 -8.25 -1.46 -9.58
C ILE A 71 -7.13 -2.35 -10.14
N PRO A 72 -7.45 -3.60 -10.57
CA PRO A 72 -6.48 -4.49 -11.18
C PRO A 72 -6.06 -4.00 -12.57
N SER A 73 -4.78 -4.16 -12.86
CA SER A 73 -4.20 -3.77 -14.15
C SER A 73 -3.00 -4.65 -14.47
N LEU A 74 -2.75 -4.88 -15.75
CA LEU A 74 -1.53 -5.51 -16.23
C LEU A 74 -0.66 -4.43 -16.89
N PHE A 75 0.62 -4.41 -16.57
CA PHE A 75 1.59 -3.49 -17.15
C PHE A 75 2.62 -4.27 -17.97
N LYS A 76 3.04 -3.69 -19.09
CA LYS A 76 4.16 -4.16 -19.90
C LYS A 76 5.22 -3.08 -19.92
N SER A 77 6.37 -3.34 -19.32
CA SER A 77 7.52 -2.44 -19.32
C SER A 77 8.17 -2.34 -20.71
N PRO A 78 9.02 -1.34 -20.98
CA PRO A 78 9.69 -1.18 -22.28
C PRO A 78 10.57 -2.35 -22.68
N ASP A 79 11.15 -3.07 -21.72
CA ASP A 79 11.94 -4.29 -21.91
C ASP A 79 11.07 -5.55 -22.12
N GLY A 80 9.74 -5.40 -22.10
CA GLY A 80 8.78 -6.46 -22.40
C GLY A 80 8.27 -7.24 -21.19
N LYS A 81 8.77 -6.98 -19.98
CA LYS A 81 8.32 -7.66 -18.76
C LYS A 81 6.88 -7.31 -18.43
N LEU A 82 6.07 -8.34 -18.12
CA LEU A 82 4.69 -8.20 -17.69
C LEU A 82 4.62 -8.22 -16.16
N ILE A 83 3.82 -7.32 -15.58
CA ILE A 83 3.60 -7.19 -14.13
C ILE A 83 2.10 -6.97 -13.89
N ALA A 84 1.51 -7.79 -13.04
CA ALA A 84 0.13 -7.61 -12.59
C ALA A 84 0.12 -6.81 -11.29
N GLU A 85 -0.64 -5.71 -11.28
CA GLU A 85 -0.77 -4.82 -10.13
C GLU A 85 -2.23 -4.59 -9.77
N VAL A 86 -2.46 -4.37 -8.49
CA VAL A 86 -3.75 -4.02 -7.92
C VAL A 86 -3.59 -2.71 -7.16
N PHE A 87 -4.30 -1.68 -7.57
CA PHE A 87 -4.19 -0.34 -7.04
C PHE A 87 -5.40 0.02 -6.18
N PHE A 88 -5.12 0.58 -5.00
CA PHE A 88 -6.08 1.19 -4.09
C PHE A 88 -5.79 2.69 -4.01
N GLU A 89 -6.79 3.51 -4.32
CA GLU A 89 -6.59 4.95 -4.46
C GLU A 89 -6.81 5.73 -3.16
N GLN A 90 -7.71 5.26 -2.29
CA GLN A 90 -8.17 6.01 -1.12
C GLN A 90 -8.20 5.15 0.14
N VAL A 91 -7.08 4.52 0.48
CA VAL A 91 -6.98 3.73 1.70
C VAL A 91 -6.79 4.64 2.91
N ASN A 92 -7.55 4.39 3.98
CA ASN A 92 -7.34 5.06 5.26
C ASN A 92 -6.62 4.12 6.23
N LEU A 93 -5.34 4.38 6.48
CA LEU A 93 -4.52 3.62 7.42
C LEU A 93 -4.18 4.48 8.63
N ALA A 94 -4.63 4.07 9.81
CA ALA A 94 -4.48 4.79 11.08
C ALA A 94 -4.98 6.26 11.04
N GLY A 95 -5.99 6.56 10.22
CA GLY A 95 -6.52 7.91 10.03
C GLY A 95 -5.76 8.75 9.00
N LEU A 96 -4.80 8.17 8.30
CA LEU A 96 -4.01 8.83 7.25
C LEU A 96 -4.47 8.37 5.86
N PRO A 97 -4.93 9.29 5.00
CA PRO A 97 -5.19 8.97 3.60
C PRO A 97 -3.90 8.52 2.92
N SER A 98 -3.99 7.48 2.13
CA SER A 98 -2.84 6.88 1.44
C SER A 98 -3.28 6.13 0.19
N LYS A 99 -2.31 5.80 -0.66
CA LYS A 99 -2.49 4.89 -1.78
C LYS A 99 -1.69 3.63 -1.52
N VAL A 100 -2.19 2.51 -2.01
CA VAL A 100 -1.50 1.22 -1.91
C VAL A 100 -1.46 0.58 -3.29
N VAL A 101 -0.30 0.06 -3.66
CA VAL A 101 -0.12 -0.79 -4.84
C VAL A 101 0.33 -2.17 -4.39
N LEU A 102 -0.35 -3.19 -4.83
CA LEU A 102 0.06 -4.57 -4.63
C LEU A 102 0.55 -5.15 -5.95
N THR A 103 1.72 -5.75 -5.96
CA THR A 103 2.17 -6.59 -7.06
C THR A 103 1.72 -8.01 -6.79
N ILE A 104 1.13 -8.66 -7.78
CA ILE A 104 0.57 -10.01 -7.65
C ILE A 104 1.53 -11.02 -8.27
N ASP A 105 1.75 -12.13 -7.58
CA ASP A 105 2.62 -13.23 -8.02
C ASP A 105 1.87 -14.16 -8.99
N VAL A 106 1.80 -13.72 -10.23
CA VAL A 106 1.14 -14.47 -11.31
C VAL A 106 2.21 -15.17 -12.15
N PRO A 107 2.05 -16.46 -12.49
CA PRO A 107 2.97 -17.16 -13.37
C PRO A 107 3.11 -16.47 -14.73
N GLU A 108 4.33 -16.47 -15.30
CA GLU A 108 4.65 -15.78 -16.55
C GLU A 108 3.72 -16.17 -17.70
N LYS A 109 3.38 -17.46 -17.82
CA LYS A 109 2.43 -17.95 -18.81
C LYS A 109 1.05 -17.30 -18.67
N GLU A 110 0.53 -17.21 -17.46
CA GLU A 110 -0.77 -16.57 -17.20
C GLU A 110 -0.73 -15.07 -17.47
N LEU A 111 0.38 -14.38 -17.12
CA LEU A 111 0.58 -12.97 -17.49
C LEU A 111 0.55 -12.77 -19.01
N GLN A 112 1.18 -13.67 -19.78
CA GLN A 112 1.17 -13.63 -21.22
C GLN A 112 -0.24 -13.90 -21.78
N ASP A 113 -0.93 -14.89 -21.27
CA ASP A 113 -2.30 -15.21 -21.67
C ASP A 113 -3.26 -14.03 -21.36
N MET A 114 -3.13 -13.38 -20.18
CA MET A 114 -3.87 -12.16 -19.83
C MET A 114 -3.54 -10.97 -20.75
N TYR A 115 -2.28 -10.85 -21.15
CA TYR A 115 -1.86 -9.80 -22.09
C TYR A 115 -2.51 -9.98 -23.47
N GLU A 116 -2.60 -11.21 -23.95
CA GLU A 116 -3.21 -11.54 -25.25
C GLU A 116 -4.74 -11.34 -25.26
N ARG A 117 -5.39 -11.60 -24.12
CA ARG A 117 -6.84 -11.38 -23.93
C ARG A 117 -7.21 -9.94 -23.59
N GLY A 118 -6.22 -9.07 -23.36
CA GLY A 118 -6.44 -7.71 -22.89
C GLY A 118 -7.42 -6.91 -23.76
N LEU A 119 -8.38 -6.23 -23.11
CA LEU A 119 -9.46 -5.51 -23.80
C LEU A 119 -8.99 -4.19 -24.41
N ARG A 120 -8.06 -3.50 -23.77
CA ARG A 120 -7.55 -2.19 -24.18
C ARG A 120 -6.11 -2.01 -23.72
N MET A 121 -5.33 -1.33 -24.54
CA MET A 121 -3.96 -0.97 -24.25
C MET A 121 -3.81 0.55 -24.29
N ALA A 122 -3.20 1.13 -23.25
CA ALA A 122 -2.87 2.55 -23.18
C ALA A 122 -1.36 2.72 -22.93
N THR A 123 -0.73 3.64 -23.64
CA THR A 123 0.68 4.00 -23.40
C THR A 123 0.78 4.89 -22.16
N THR A 124 1.74 4.59 -21.28
CA THR A 124 2.07 5.37 -20.08
C THR A 124 3.54 5.79 -20.15
N GLY A 125 3.98 6.66 -19.23
CA GLY A 125 5.39 7.05 -19.16
C GLY A 125 6.35 5.89 -18.87
N SER A 126 5.86 4.81 -18.22
CA SER A 126 6.64 3.64 -17.82
C SER A 126 6.41 2.40 -18.69
N GLY A 127 5.63 2.51 -19.78
CA GLY A 127 5.34 1.39 -20.65
C GLY A 127 3.89 1.35 -21.14
N LYS A 128 3.26 0.20 -21.11
CA LYS A 128 1.86 0.01 -21.53
C LYS A 128 1.02 -0.52 -20.41
N LYS A 129 -0.15 0.09 -20.19
CA LYS A 129 -1.19 -0.40 -19.27
C LYS A 129 -2.24 -1.16 -20.08
N ILE A 130 -2.56 -2.37 -19.66
CA ILE A 130 -3.54 -3.25 -20.28
C ILE A 130 -4.75 -3.36 -19.36
N THR A 131 -5.94 -3.12 -19.92
CA THR A 131 -7.21 -3.36 -19.24
C THR A 131 -7.56 -4.84 -19.35
N LEU A 132 -7.72 -5.50 -18.21
CA LEU A 132 -8.01 -6.91 -18.12
C LEU A 132 -9.49 -7.21 -18.38
N THR A 133 -9.79 -8.46 -18.78
CA THR A 133 -11.16 -8.97 -18.82
C THR A 133 -11.73 -9.15 -17.42
N PRO A 134 -13.06 -9.17 -17.23
CA PRO A 134 -13.66 -9.46 -15.92
C PRO A 134 -13.22 -10.81 -15.33
N GLU A 135 -13.02 -11.82 -16.17
CA GLU A 135 -12.56 -13.15 -15.80
C GLU A 135 -11.11 -13.10 -15.28
N ASP A 136 -10.24 -12.39 -16.00
CA ASP A 136 -8.84 -12.21 -15.59
C ASP A 136 -8.74 -11.40 -14.29
N ILE A 137 -9.58 -10.38 -14.11
CA ILE A 137 -9.68 -9.62 -12.86
C ILE A 137 -10.08 -10.51 -11.69
N ALA A 138 -11.11 -11.34 -11.86
CA ALA A 138 -11.57 -12.28 -10.83
C ALA A 138 -10.46 -13.27 -10.46
N HIS A 139 -9.75 -13.78 -11.46
CA HIS A 139 -8.64 -14.73 -11.26
C HIS A 139 -7.44 -14.06 -10.58
N LEU A 140 -7.05 -12.87 -11.02
CA LEU A 140 -5.94 -12.10 -10.44
C LEU A 140 -6.11 -11.86 -8.93
N ARG A 141 -7.34 -11.64 -8.48
CA ARG A 141 -7.66 -11.41 -7.07
C ARG A 141 -7.38 -12.62 -6.17
N THR A 142 -7.17 -13.81 -6.73
CA THR A 142 -6.91 -15.05 -5.99
C THR A 142 -5.43 -15.43 -5.91
N TRP A 143 -4.55 -14.72 -6.63
CA TRP A 143 -3.12 -14.96 -6.59
C TRP A 143 -2.45 -14.25 -5.41
N PRO A 144 -1.35 -14.80 -4.87
CA PRO A 144 -0.65 -14.21 -3.74
C PRO A 144 -0.07 -12.82 -4.06
N ILE A 145 -0.03 -11.97 -3.04
CA ILE A 145 0.62 -10.65 -3.11
C ILE A 145 2.13 -10.86 -2.95
N SER A 146 2.93 -10.50 -3.97
CA SER A 146 4.39 -10.60 -3.92
C SER A 146 5.06 -9.37 -3.32
N SER A 147 4.48 -8.18 -3.48
CA SER A 147 4.97 -6.94 -2.87
C SER A 147 3.84 -5.98 -2.56
N LEU A 148 4.10 -5.08 -1.61
CA LEU A 148 3.20 -4.00 -1.23
C LEU A 148 3.96 -2.68 -1.24
N THR A 149 3.45 -1.70 -1.99
CA THR A 149 3.95 -0.33 -2.00
C THR A 149 2.95 0.59 -1.33
N TYR A 150 3.37 1.26 -0.26
CA TYR A 150 2.59 2.22 0.51
C TYR A 150 3.03 3.64 0.20
N LEU A 151 2.07 4.49 -0.18
CA LEU A 151 2.27 5.89 -0.54
C LEU A 151 1.41 6.77 0.39
N PRO A 152 1.96 7.29 1.49
CA PRO A 152 1.24 8.19 2.37
C PRO A 152 0.91 9.50 1.66
N SER A 153 -0.27 10.07 1.92
CA SER A 153 -0.66 11.36 1.34
C SER A 153 0.05 12.55 1.96
N LEU A 154 0.69 12.35 3.12
CA LEU A 154 1.43 13.37 3.84
C LEU A 154 2.94 13.18 3.68
N ARG A 155 3.68 14.29 3.75
CA ARG A 155 5.13 14.26 3.93
C ARG A 155 5.43 13.82 5.35
N VAL A 156 6.42 12.97 5.50
CA VAL A 156 6.90 12.47 6.79
C VAL A 156 8.38 12.80 6.89
N ASP A 157 8.79 13.40 8.00
CA ASP A 157 10.20 13.71 8.24
C ASP A 157 11.03 12.45 8.42
N GLU A 158 12.25 12.46 7.94
CA GLU A 158 13.22 11.36 8.07
C GLU A 158 13.41 10.92 9.53
N SER A 159 13.38 11.88 10.47
CA SER A 159 13.49 11.62 11.90
C SER A 159 12.40 10.68 12.43
N VAL A 160 11.20 10.69 11.82
CA VAL A 160 10.10 9.78 12.18
C VAL A 160 10.45 8.36 11.74
N PHE A 161 11.01 8.19 10.54
CA PHE A 161 11.44 6.87 10.06
C PHE A 161 12.57 6.30 10.92
N LEU A 162 13.59 7.11 11.24
CA LEU A 162 14.66 6.70 12.16
C LEU A 162 14.13 6.28 13.54
N LYS A 163 13.16 7.03 14.07
CA LYS A 163 12.56 6.70 15.36
C LYS A 163 11.74 5.41 15.33
N ARG A 164 11.10 5.10 14.21
CA ARG A 164 10.17 3.98 14.07
C ARG A 164 10.81 2.69 13.56
N PHE A 165 11.71 2.80 12.58
CA PHE A 165 12.38 1.65 11.95
C PHE A 165 13.82 1.47 12.41
N GLY A 166 14.38 2.46 13.13
CA GLY A 166 15.81 2.47 13.48
C GLY A 166 16.70 2.88 12.31
N GLN A 167 18.02 2.63 12.46
CA GLN A 167 19.00 2.91 11.40
C GLN A 167 18.84 1.89 10.28
N PRO A 168 18.81 2.34 8.99
CA PRO A 168 18.83 1.42 7.87
C PRO A 168 20.18 0.65 7.82
N ALA A 169 20.14 -0.57 7.34
CA ALA A 169 21.35 -1.37 7.11
C ALA A 169 22.25 -0.73 6.05
N GLN A 170 21.65 -0.05 5.07
CA GLN A 170 22.34 0.62 3.99
C GLN A 170 21.48 1.78 3.45
N ARG A 171 22.16 2.81 2.91
CA ARG A 171 21.53 3.89 2.14
C ARG A 171 22.12 3.91 0.75
N VAL A 172 21.28 4.00 -0.27
CA VAL A 172 21.71 4.05 -1.67
C VAL A 172 21.05 5.25 -2.33
N GLN A 173 21.85 6.10 -2.97
CA GLN A 173 21.32 7.20 -3.77
C GLN A 173 21.22 6.78 -5.23
N GLU A 174 20.04 6.86 -5.81
CA GLU A 174 19.84 6.60 -7.22
C GLU A 174 20.43 7.74 -8.07
N THR A 175 21.34 7.42 -8.99
CA THR A 175 22.11 8.42 -9.73
C THR A 175 21.24 9.30 -10.64
N LYS A 176 20.17 8.77 -11.21
CA LYS A 176 19.32 9.51 -12.16
C LYS A 176 18.30 10.41 -11.48
N SER A 177 17.64 9.92 -10.45
CA SER A 177 16.56 10.64 -9.75
C SER A 177 17.06 11.46 -8.57
N GLY A 178 18.23 11.08 -7.99
CA GLY A 178 18.73 11.63 -6.75
C GLY A 178 17.97 11.16 -5.50
N LEU A 179 17.00 10.27 -5.65
CA LEU A 179 16.25 9.68 -4.55
C LEU A 179 17.16 8.80 -3.69
N ILE A 180 16.91 8.77 -2.39
CA ILE A 180 17.67 7.99 -1.43
C ILE A 180 16.82 6.85 -0.92
N HIS A 181 17.35 5.65 -1.05
CA HIS A 181 16.74 4.41 -0.58
C HIS A 181 17.36 4.00 0.76
N TRP A 182 16.50 3.80 1.75
CA TRP A 182 16.86 3.29 3.07
C TRP A 182 16.47 1.83 3.16
N LEU A 183 17.47 0.96 3.23
CA LEU A 183 17.29 -0.49 3.10
C LEU A 183 17.25 -1.19 4.45
N TYR A 184 16.17 -1.95 4.69
CA TYR A 184 15.94 -2.77 5.88
C TYR A 184 15.72 -4.24 5.46
N PRO A 185 16.81 -5.00 5.19
CA PRO A 185 16.69 -6.35 4.63
C PRO A 185 15.92 -7.34 5.50
N GLN A 186 16.03 -7.20 6.83
CA GLN A 186 15.34 -8.09 7.77
C GLN A 186 13.81 -7.91 7.73
N ASP A 187 13.36 -6.69 7.46
CA ASP A 187 11.95 -6.34 7.34
C ASP A 187 11.45 -6.41 5.88
N GLY A 188 12.34 -6.75 4.93
CA GLY A 188 12.01 -6.74 3.52
C GLY A 188 11.56 -5.36 3.03
N LEU A 189 12.06 -4.26 3.66
CA LEU A 189 11.57 -2.91 3.46
C LEU A 189 12.61 -2.02 2.79
N ASP A 190 12.17 -1.29 1.76
CA ASP A 190 12.84 -0.14 1.16
C ASP A 190 12.01 1.12 1.40
N ILE A 191 12.60 2.17 1.99
CA ILE A 191 12.00 3.49 2.14
C ILE A 191 12.69 4.44 1.18
N THR A 192 11.95 4.92 0.19
CA THR A 192 12.45 5.90 -0.78
C THR A 192 12.12 7.32 -0.31
N LEU A 193 13.14 8.17 -0.24
CA LEU A 193 13.09 9.55 0.25
C LEU A 193 13.78 10.50 -0.72
N GLY A 194 13.48 11.78 -0.64
CA GLY A 194 14.24 12.83 -1.32
C GLY A 194 13.41 13.74 -2.22
N ASN A 195 14.09 14.76 -2.79
CA ASN A 195 13.56 15.75 -3.72
C ASN A 195 12.31 16.53 -3.21
N GLY A 196 12.08 16.54 -1.89
CA GLY A 196 10.91 17.18 -1.29
C GLY A 196 9.59 16.50 -1.66
N GLU A 197 9.64 15.28 -2.17
CA GLU A 197 8.47 14.47 -2.47
C GLU A 197 7.96 13.70 -1.24
N LYS A 198 6.82 13.05 -1.39
CA LYS A 198 6.28 12.17 -0.36
C LYS A 198 7.09 10.88 -0.33
N PRO A 199 7.28 10.27 0.85
CA PRO A 199 7.99 9.00 0.94
C PRO A 199 7.21 7.88 0.26
N LEU A 200 7.94 6.86 -0.18
CA LEU A 200 7.39 5.62 -0.68
C LEU A 200 8.01 4.48 0.15
N LEU A 201 7.17 3.58 0.66
CA LEU A 201 7.61 2.41 1.40
C LEU A 201 7.23 1.16 0.63
N GLN A 202 8.22 0.37 0.26
CA GLN A 202 8.02 -0.87 -0.48
C GLN A 202 8.41 -2.09 0.36
N TYR A 203 7.48 -3.03 0.49
CA TYR A 203 7.65 -4.25 1.27
C TYR A 203 7.64 -5.46 0.36
N VAL A 204 8.55 -6.38 0.61
CA VAL A 204 8.63 -7.70 -0.02
C VAL A 204 8.97 -8.74 1.05
N PRO A 205 8.69 -10.03 0.84
CA PRO A 205 9.23 -11.07 1.70
C PRO A 205 10.77 -10.94 1.79
N PRO A 206 11.40 -11.06 2.98
CA PRO A 206 12.87 -10.91 3.14
C PRO A 206 13.67 -11.78 2.17
N ARG A 207 13.21 -12.98 1.86
CA ARG A 207 13.82 -13.87 0.84
C ARG A 207 13.89 -13.26 -0.56
N ASN A 208 13.04 -12.30 -0.87
CA ASN A 208 12.95 -11.62 -2.17
C ASN A 208 13.60 -10.23 -2.16
N PHE A 209 14.18 -9.79 -1.04
CA PHE A 209 14.73 -8.45 -0.88
C PHE A 209 15.81 -8.11 -1.90
N ASP A 210 16.63 -9.08 -2.29
CA ASP A 210 17.63 -8.93 -3.34
C ASP A 210 17.06 -8.48 -4.68
N LEU A 211 15.78 -8.80 -4.98
CA LEU A 211 15.14 -8.37 -6.23
C LEU A 211 14.89 -6.86 -6.24
N LEU A 212 14.69 -6.22 -5.08
CA LEU A 212 14.60 -4.76 -4.95
C LEU A 212 15.98 -4.12 -5.04
N VAL A 213 16.97 -4.71 -4.39
CA VAL A 213 18.30 -4.11 -4.22
C VAL A 213 19.14 -4.16 -5.50
N ARG A 214 19.07 -5.24 -6.28
CA ARG A 214 19.90 -5.42 -7.50
C ARG A 214 19.80 -4.25 -8.48
N PRO A 215 18.60 -3.74 -8.87
CA PRO A 215 18.50 -2.59 -9.77
C PRO A 215 19.08 -1.31 -9.16
N LEU A 216 18.91 -1.12 -7.83
CA LEU A 216 19.44 0.04 -7.11
C LEU A 216 20.97 0.02 -7.09
N MET A 217 21.58 -1.12 -6.79
CA MET A 217 23.03 -1.26 -6.75
C MET A 217 23.67 -1.12 -8.14
N ALA A 218 22.93 -1.45 -9.21
CA ALA A 218 23.40 -1.27 -10.58
C ALA A 218 23.35 0.19 -11.05
N ASN A 219 22.49 1.04 -10.45
CA ASN A 219 22.22 2.40 -10.91
C ASN A 219 22.38 3.47 -9.81
N GLY A 220 22.89 3.13 -8.66
CA GLY A 220 23.04 4.02 -7.50
C GLY A 220 24.39 3.93 -6.83
N GLU A 221 24.61 4.86 -5.91
CA GLU A 221 25.81 4.96 -5.08
C GLU A 221 25.46 4.71 -3.61
N VAL A 222 26.28 3.90 -2.95
CA VAL A 222 26.15 3.63 -1.51
C VAL A 222 26.61 4.87 -0.74
N LEU A 223 25.72 5.42 0.07
CA LEU A 223 26.05 6.53 0.97
C LEU A 223 26.70 5.99 2.26
N LYS A 224 27.75 6.66 2.69
CA LYS A 224 28.50 6.34 3.92
C LYS A 224 27.79 6.86 5.16
#